data_a54b9e28402bac8f340cbbe23a76300c
#
_entry.id   a54b9e28402bac8f340cbbe23a76300c
#
_cell.length_a   1.000
_cell.length_b   1.000
_cell.length_c   1.000
_cell.angle_alpha   90.00
_cell.angle_beta   90.00
_cell.angle_gamma   90.00
#
_symmetry.space_group_name_H-M   'P 1'
#
loop_
_entity.id
_entity.type
_entity.pdbx_description
1 polymer ?
#
loop_
_entity_poly.entity_id
_entity_poly.type
_entity_poly.pdbx_seq_one_letter_code
_entity_poly.pdbx_strand_id
1 'polypeptide(L)'
;MARKTRVEQHEIVQRRIRSSGRWRDEEGYDSLWRRMNDLYRGKHWPRTTASSEDLIAVNLAFSTVNVIAPSVSVNHPKIVVSPTLPQDGDRATFVEAVINYMWRHHDFRNPFRRAVKDFLIFGHGWLKVGWNFVEQERSLGDTERQELAEDAMFEANLFGAENPELAGGLPSDEELTAMIPQTSMSVVEDQPFVERISPFDMFVDPEATCMADAKWIGQRVIRRLEDAKTDKNYKPSARKRLTADAMLYPMYESSSRQEREEFLMEEERVAIYEYYDIANNTMSVSSLTGDEFLVDPIPMPYAYGQPFVMLRNYDVPDYFYPMGDLEAIESLQLELDKTRSQLV
;
A
#
# COMPACT_ATOMS: atom_id res chain seq x y z
N MET A 1 33.88 1.92 -0.26
CA MET A 1 33.18 1.78 -1.56
C MET A 1 32.76 3.16 -2.05
N ALA A 2 32.97 3.48 -3.34
CA ALA A 2 32.55 4.77 -3.90
C ALA A 2 31.02 4.91 -3.81
N ARG A 3 30.54 6.10 -3.42
CA ARG A 3 29.11 6.40 -3.32
C ARG A 3 28.54 6.41 -4.75
N LYS A 4 27.63 5.48 -5.05
CA LYS A 4 26.96 5.40 -6.36
C LYS A 4 26.25 6.71 -6.70
N THR A 5 26.27 7.10 -7.96
CA THR A 5 25.50 8.26 -8.44
C THR A 5 24.01 8.01 -8.32
N ARG A 6 23.19 9.07 -8.32
CA ARG A 6 21.71 8.95 -8.28
C ARG A 6 21.16 8.15 -9.47
N VAL A 7 21.76 8.33 -10.65
CA VAL A 7 21.39 7.60 -11.87
C VAL A 7 21.68 6.12 -11.70
N GLU A 8 22.86 5.74 -11.23
CA GLU A 8 23.20 4.33 -10.97
C GLU A 8 22.28 3.68 -9.92
N GLN A 9 21.89 4.44 -8.89
CA GLN A 9 20.94 3.96 -7.89
C GLN A 9 19.56 3.69 -8.51
N HIS A 10 19.08 4.59 -9.37
CA HIS A 10 17.82 4.46 -10.07
C HIS A 10 17.81 3.23 -11.00
N GLU A 11 18.86 3.03 -11.79
CA GLU A 11 19.02 1.86 -12.65
C GLU A 11 19.02 0.54 -11.87
N ILE A 12 19.62 0.54 -10.67
CA ILE A 12 19.60 -0.63 -9.79
C ILE A 12 18.18 -0.93 -9.32
N VAL A 13 17.42 0.06 -8.90
CA VAL A 13 16.02 -0.10 -8.48
C VAL A 13 15.17 -0.64 -9.62
N GLN A 14 15.25 -0.04 -10.81
CA GLN A 14 14.53 -0.53 -11.99
C GLN A 14 14.91 -1.98 -12.34
N ARG A 15 16.20 -2.33 -12.29
CA ARG A 15 16.69 -3.69 -12.55
C ARG A 15 16.14 -4.69 -11.54
N ARG A 16 16.14 -4.35 -10.25
CA ARG A 16 15.60 -5.19 -9.17
C ARG A 16 14.11 -5.46 -9.36
N ILE A 17 13.32 -4.42 -9.63
CA ILE A 17 11.88 -4.56 -9.89
C ILE A 17 11.62 -5.46 -11.11
N ARG A 18 12.34 -5.21 -12.22
CA ARG A 18 12.23 -6.07 -13.44
C ARG A 18 12.68 -7.51 -13.17
N SER A 19 13.74 -7.71 -12.39
CA SER A 19 14.22 -9.04 -12.02
C SER A 19 13.20 -9.79 -11.17
N SER A 20 12.58 -9.13 -10.19
CA SER A 20 11.53 -9.74 -9.37
C SER A 20 10.30 -10.13 -10.20
N GLY A 21 9.85 -9.25 -11.11
CA GLY A 21 8.75 -9.59 -12.01
C GLY A 21 9.07 -10.77 -12.93
N ARG A 22 10.28 -10.81 -13.49
CA ARG A 22 10.74 -11.92 -14.34
C ARG A 22 10.86 -13.22 -13.55
N TRP A 23 11.48 -13.21 -12.37
CA TRP A 23 11.56 -14.36 -11.49
C TRP A 23 10.19 -14.93 -11.15
N ARG A 24 9.23 -14.08 -10.81
CA ARG A 24 7.87 -14.47 -10.49
C ARG A 24 7.15 -15.12 -11.67
N ASP A 25 7.42 -14.65 -12.89
CA ASP A 25 6.88 -15.21 -14.14
C ASP A 25 7.57 -16.55 -14.51
N GLU A 26 8.89 -16.62 -14.41
CA GLU A 26 9.70 -17.83 -14.67
C GLU A 26 9.37 -18.97 -13.69
N GLU A 27 9.16 -18.68 -12.41
CA GLU A 27 8.69 -19.65 -11.41
C GLU A 27 7.21 -20.01 -11.55
N GLY A 28 6.49 -19.32 -12.44
CA GLY A 28 5.10 -19.60 -12.74
C GLY A 28 4.09 -19.08 -11.69
N TYR A 29 4.50 -18.24 -10.73
CA TYR A 29 3.60 -17.71 -9.69
C TYR A 29 2.46 -16.88 -10.29
N ASP A 30 2.74 -15.99 -11.23
CA ASP A 30 1.72 -15.15 -11.87
C ASP A 30 0.66 -16.00 -12.59
N SER A 31 1.07 -17.06 -13.30
CA SER A 31 0.17 -17.98 -13.99
C SER A 31 -0.65 -18.83 -12.99
N LEU A 32 -0.04 -19.28 -11.90
CA LEU A 32 -0.69 -20.00 -10.82
C LEU A 32 -1.78 -19.15 -10.18
N TRP A 33 -1.46 -17.91 -9.78
CA TRP A 33 -2.44 -17.02 -9.13
C TRP A 33 -3.61 -16.68 -10.05
N ARG A 34 -3.37 -16.47 -11.35
CA ARG A 34 -4.45 -16.27 -12.33
C ARG A 34 -5.34 -17.49 -12.41
N ARG A 35 -4.75 -18.68 -12.50
CA ARG A 35 -5.49 -19.95 -12.53
C ARG A 35 -6.33 -20.17 -11.26
N MET A 36 -5.78 -19.86 -10.07
CA MET A 36 -6.51 -19.92 -8.80
C MET A 36 -7.68 -18.92 -8.76
N ASN A 37 -7.46 -17.70 -9.27
CA ASN A 37 -8.53 -16.71 -9.37
C ASN A 37 -9.64 -17.16 -10.34
N ASP A 38 -9.29 -17.75 -11.47
CA ASP A 38 -10.27 -18.27 -12.43
C ASP A 38 -11.02 -19.47 -11.85
N LEU A 39 -10.35 -20.35 -11.13
CA LEU A 39 -10.96 -21.46 -10.40
C LEU A 39 -11.99 -20.95 -9.37
N TYR A 40 -11.62 -19.97 -8.55
CA TYR A 40 -12.54 -19.32 -7.60
C TYR A 40 -13.76 -18.70 -8.29
N ARG A 41 -13.57 -18.10 -9.47
CA ARG A 41 -14.64 -17.47 -10.26
C ARG A 41 -15.51 -18.45 -11.06
N GLY A 42 -15.25 -19.74 -10.98
CA GLY A 42 -15.98 -20.77 -11.72
C GLY A 42 -15.60 -20.85 -13.21
N LYS A 43 -14.46 -20.29 -13.61
CA LYS A 43 -13.94 -20.38 -14.98
C LYS A 43 -13.00 -21.58 -15.10
N HIS A 44 -13.54 -22.77 -15.01
CA HIS A 44 -12.77 -24.00 -14.97
C HIS A 44 -12.34 -24.49 -16.36
N TRP A 45 -13.01 -24.04 -17.41
CA TRP A 45 -12.78 -24.50 -18.79
C TRP A 45 -12.14 -23.41 -19.64
N PRO A 46 -11.18 -23.78 -20.51
CA PRO A 46 -10.62 -22.83 -21.49
C PRO A 46 -11.70 -22.31 -22.45
N ARG A 47 -11.68 -21.04 -22.78
CA ARG A 47 -12.64 -20.41 -23.72
C ARG A 47 -12.64 -21.00 -25.13
N THR A 48 -11.57 -21.71 -25.50
CA THR A 48 -11.37 -22.33 -26.84
C THR A 48 -12.02 -23.72 -26.94
N THR A 49 -12.59 -24.27 -25.86
CA THR A 49 -13.23 -25.58 -25.91
C THR A 49 -14.58 -25.42 -26.65
N ALA A 50 -14.66 -25.98 -27.83
CA ALA A 50 -15.86 -25.97 -28.65
C ALA A 50 -17.00 -26.73 -27.94
N SER A 51 -18.24 -26.27 -28.06
CA SER A 51 -19.46 -26.77 -27.39
C SER A 51 -19.46 -26.61 -25.87
N SER A 52 -19.79 -25.38 -25.42
CA SER A 52 -19.95 -25.05 -23.99
C SER A 52 -21.21 -25.67 -23.36
N GLU A 53 -22.08 -26.29 -24.15
CA GLU A 53 -23.38 -26.79 -23.70
C GLU A 53 -23.26 -28.06 -22.81
N ASP A 54 -22.19 -28.83 -22.98
CA ASP A 54 -21.96 -30.08 -22.24
C ASP A 54 -20.95 -29.94 -21.07
N LEU A 55 -20.40 -28.74 -20.85
CA LEU A 55 -19.40 -28.52 -19.83
C LEU A 55 -19.99 -27.96 -18.54
N ILE A 56 -19.98 -28.78 -17.50
CA ILE A 56 -20.50 -28.42 -16.18
C ILE A 56 -19.34 -28.01 -15.27
N ALA A 57 -19.46 -26.87 -14.61
CA ALA A 57 -18.56 -26.43 -13.54
C ALA A 57 -19.30 -26.45 -12.20
N VAL A 58 -18.86 -27.30 -11.28
CA VAL A 58 -19.38 -27.37 -9.91
C VAL A 58 -18.41 -26.60 -8.99
N ASN A 59 -18.65 -25.32 -8.79
CA ASN A 59 -17.68 -24.44 -8.12
C ASN A 59 -17.59 -24.68 -6.60
N LEU A 60 -16.91 -25.76 -6.18
CA LEU A 60 -16.59 -26.03 -4.78
C LEU A 60 -15.51 -25.07 -4.25
N ALA A 61 -14.58 -24.63 -5.11
CA ALA A 61 -13.56 -23.66 -4.76
C ALA A 61 -14.16 -22.37 -4.17
N PHE A 62 -15.21 -21.85 -4.79
CA PHE A 62 -15.95 -20.70 -4.26
C PHE A 62 -16.56 -20.99 -2.90
N SER A 63 -17.19 -22.14 -2.73
CA SER A 63 -17.83 -22.55 -1.47
C SER A 63 -16.80 -22.68 -0.36
N THR A 64 -15.66 -23.32 -0.62
CA THR A 64 -14.57 -23.52 0.34
C THR A 64 -14.06 -22.18 0.86
N VAL A 65 -13.68 -21.26 -0.03
CA VAL A 65 -13.18 -19.95 0.38
C VAL A 65 -14.21 -19.17 1.20
N ASN A 66 -15.47 -19.16 0.77
CA ASN A 66 -16.50 -18.37 1.45
C ASN A 66 -17.01 -18.99 2.76
N VAL A 67 -16.75 -20.27 3.01
CA VAL A 67 -16.99 -20.91 4.32
C VAL A 67 -15.83 -20.60 5.30
N ILE A 68 -14.60 -20.63 4.82
CA ILE A 68 -13.41 -20.41 5.66
C ILE A 68 -13.18 -18.91 5.96
N ALA A 69 -13.36 -18.05 4.96
CA ALA A 69 -13.06 -16.62 5.09
C ALA A 69 -13.72 -15.92 6.30
N PRO A 70 -15.00 -16.16 6.65
CA PRO A 70 -15.61 -15.58 7.84
C PRO A 70 -14.99 -16.05 9.15
N SER A 71 -14.49 -17.29 9.21
CA SER A 71 -13.86 -17.85 10.40
C SER A 71 -12.48 -17.23 10.66
N VAL A 72 -11.74 -16.92 9.60
CA VAL A 72 -10.42 -16.26 9.69
C VAL A 72 -10.58 -14.77 9.92
N SER A 73 -11.52 -14.13 9.20
CA SER A 73 -11.77 -12.68 9.31
C SER A 73 -12.80 -12.38 10.42
N VAL A 74 -12.37 -12.43 11.66
CA VAL A 74 -13.24 -12.10 12.81
C VAL A 74 -13.79 -10.68 12.71
N ASN A 75 -15.09 -10.53 12.95
CA ASN A 75 -15.77 -9.24 12.77
C ASN A 75 -15.29 -8.14 13.75
N HIS A 76 -14.98 -8.54 14.97
CA HIS A 76 -14.53 -7.65 16.05
C HIS A 76 -13.48 -8.37 16.90
N PRO A 77 -12.22 -8.44 16.44
CA PRO A 77 -11.18 -8.99 17.29
C PRO A 77 -11.03 -8.13 18.54
N LYS A 78 -10.98 -8.77 19.69
CA LYS A 78 -10.59 -8.10 20.93
C LYS A 78 -9.05 -8.17 21.01
N ILE A 79 -8.41 -7.04 20.80
CA ILE A 79 -6.97 -6.93 20.94
C ILE A 79 -6.66 -6.74 22.42
N VAL A 80 -5.82 -7.59 22.98
CA VAL A 80 -5.36 -7.51 24.38
C VAL A 80 -3.88 -7.16 24.37
N VAL A 81 -3.50 -6.16 25.14
CA VAL A 81 -2.12 -5.69 25.27
C VAL A 81 -1.60 -6.05 26.66
N SER A 82 -0.57 -6.88 26.72
CA SER A 82 0.08 -7.26 27.98
C SER A 82 1.36 -6.45 28.18
N PRO A 83 1.60 -5.86 29.35
CA PRO A 83 2.82 -5.13 29.65
C PRO A 83 4.00 -6.08 29.75
N THR A 84 5.16 -5.67 29.21
CA THR A 84 6.41 -6.43 29.35
C THR A 84 7.04 -6.20 30.73
N LEU A 85 6.89 -4.98 31.27
CA LEU A 85 7.36 -4.63 32.60
C LEU A 85 6.16 -4.30 33.50
N PRO A 86 6.18 -4.66 34.81
CA PRO A 86 5.07 -4.39 35.71
C PRO A 86 4.68 -2.91 35.79
N GLN A 87 5.63 -2.00 35.60
CA GLN A 87 5.42 -0.55 35.63
C GLN A 87 4.66 0.00 34.41
N ASP A 88 4.57 -0.78 33.32
CA ASP A 88 3.91 -0.36 32.08
C ASP A 88 2.43 -0.78 32.01
N GLY A 89 1.83 -1.21 33.13
CA GLY A 89 0.44 -1.70 33.17
C GLY A 89 -0.58 -0.66 32.69
N ASP A 90 -0.50 0.57 33.18
CA ASP A 90 -1.41 1.66 32.78
C ASP A 90 -1.24 2.02 31.30
N ARG A 91 0.01 2.05 30.82
CA ARG A 91 0.33 2.29 29.42
C ARG A 91 -0.22 1.19 28.51
N ALA A 92 -0.10 -0.08 28.91
CA ALA A 92 -0.65 -1.21 28.16
C ALA A 92 -2.17 -1.12 28.06
N THR A 93 -2.86 -0.78 29.15
CA THR A 93 -4.31 -0.57 29.17
C THR A 93 -4.74 0.57 28.25
N PHE A 94 -4.01 1.68 28.26
CA PHE A 94 -4.27 2.80 27.36
C PHE A 94 -4.08 2.41 25.89
N VAL A 95 -2.97 1.74 25.55
CA VAL A 95 -2.69 1.27 24.20
C VAL A 95 -3.76 0.28 23.73
N GLU A 96 -4.19 -0.64 24.59
CA GLU A 96 -5.29 -1.57 24.30
C GLU A 96 -6.58 -0.83 23.93
N ALA A 97 -6.95 0.18 24.73
CA ALA A 97 -8.13 1.00 24.47
C ALA A 97 -8.03 1.74 23.13
N VAL A 98 -6.89 2.35 22.83
CA VAL A 98 -6.64 3.09 21.59
C VAL A 98 -6.71 2.16 20.37
N ILE A 99 -6.04 1.01 20.40
CA ILE A 99 -6.06 0.07 19.26
C ILE A 99 -7.48 -0.47 19.02
N ASN A 100 -8.20 -0.86 20.08
CA ASN A 100 -9.58 -1.32 19.95
C ASN A 100 -10.53 -0.21 19.47
N TYR A 101 -10.29 1.05 19.86
CA TYR A 101 -11.01 2.20 19.34
C TYR A 101 -10.74 2.39 17.84
N MET A 102 -9.46 2.43 17.42
CA MET A 102 -9.06 2.56 16.01
C MET A 102 -9.69 1.47 15.15
N TRP A 103 -9.68 0.21 15.61
CA TRP A 103 -10.30 -0.90 14.87
C TRP A 103 -11.80 -0.71 14.63
N ARG A 104 -12.51 -0.06 15.55
CA ARG A 104 -13.96 0.17 15.43
C ARG A 104 -14.31 1.40 14.60
N HIS A 105 -13.47 2.44 14.67
CA HIS A 105 -13.77 3.76 14.09
C HIS A 105 -13.19 3.93 12.69
N HIS A 106 -12.07 3.25 12.38
CA HIS A 106 -11.50 3.24 11.04
C HIS A 106 -11.88 1.98 10.30
N ASP A 107 -12.00 2.07 8.96
CA ASP A 107 -12.38 0.93 8.13
C ASP A 107 -11.20 -0.03 7.88
N PHE A 108 -10.64 -0.62 8.97
CA PHE A 108 -9.60 -1.65 8.86
C PHE A 108 -10.17 -3.01 8.48
N ARG A 109 -11.44 -3.22 8.72
CA ARG A 109 -12.12 -4.50 8.51
C ARG A 109 -12.21 -4.89 7.03
N ASN A 110 -12.57 -3.97 6.15
CA ASN A 110 -12.77 -4.27 4.73
C ASN A 110 -11.45 -4.62 4.03
N PRO A 111 -10.35 -3.84 4.16
CA PRO A 111 -9.05 -4.22 3.65
C PRO A 111 -8.58 -5.57 4.19
N PHE A 112 -8.73 -5.83 5.50
CA PHE A 112 -8.37 -7.09 6.13
C PHE A 112 -9.14 -8.28 5.55
N ARG A 113 -10.48 -8.17 5.42
CA ARG A 113 -11.30 -9.23 4.82
C ARG A 113 -10.93 -9.52 3.37
N ARG A 114 -10.57 -8.51 2.62
CA ARG A 114 -10.09 -8.67 1.23
C ARG A 114 -8.73 -9.35 1.20
N ALA A 115 -7.80 -8.99 2.09
CA ALA A 115 -6.51 -9.65 2.20
C ALA A 115 -6.64 -11.11 2.67
N VAL A 116 -7.60 -11.44 3.55
CA VAL A 116 -7.91 -12.83 3.91
C VAL A 116 -8.43 -13.63 2.72
N LYS A 117 -9.22 -13.03 1.83
CA LYS A 117 -9.62 -13.72 0.60
C LYS A 117 -8.43 -13.99 -0.33
N ASP A 118 -7.54 -13.03 -0.48
CA ASP A 118 -6.30 -13.22 -1.24
C ASP A 118 -5.47 -14.35 -0.64
N PHE A 119 -5.30 -14.35 0.67
CA PHE A 119 -4.62 -15.38 1.44
C PHE A 119 -5.16 -16.80 1.17
N LEU A 120 -6.49 -16.98 1.08
CA LEU A 120 -7.12 -18.26 0.79
C LEU A 120 -6.98 -18.66 -0.69
N ILE A 121 -7.05 -17.69 -1.60
CA ILE A 121 -7.03 -17.93 -3.05
C ILE A 121 -5.58 -18.12 -3.55
N PHE A 122 -4.66 -17.23 -3.17
CA PHE A 122 -3.29 -17.15 -3.69
C PHE A 122 -2.23 -17.69 -2.74
N GLY A 123 -2.63 -18.13 -1.53
CA GLY A 123 -1.73 -18.53 -0.47
C GLY A 123 -1.23 -17.38 0.39
N HIS A 124 -1.32 -16.14 -0.07
CA HIS A 124 -0.87 -14.96 0.66
C HIS A 124 -1.72 -13.73 0.38
N GLY A 125 -1.79 -12.85 1.37
CA GLY A 125 -2.45 -11.56 1.26
C GLY A 125 -1.54 -10.45 1.77
N TRP A 126 -1.70 -9.24 1.24
CA TRP A 126 -0.87 -8.10 1.61
C TRP A 126 -1.68 -6.94 2.16
N LEU A 127 -1.18 -6.40 3.26
CA LEU A 127 -1.68 -5.18 3.87
C LEU A 127 -0.55 -4.15 3.97
N LYS A 128 -0.85 -2.91 3.65
CA LYS A 128 -0.01 -1.75 3.94
C LYS A 128 -0.60 -1.02 5.12
N VAL A 129 0.21 -0.80 6.13
CA VAL A 129 -0.19 -0.09 7.36
C VAL A 129 0.63 1.18 7.46
N GLY A 130 -0.01 2.29 7.70
CA GLY A 130 0.66 3.56 7.81
C GLY A 130 -0.18 4.59 8.54
N TRP A 131 0.29 5.82 8.49
CA TRP A 131 -0.35 6.96 9.12
C TRP A 131 -0.49 8.09 8.10
N ASN A 132 -1.71 8.56 7.87
CA ASN A 132 -1.98 9.73 7.05
C ASN A 132 -1.91 10.96 7.92
N PHE A 133 -0.93 11.80 7.64
CA PHE A 133 -0.82 13.11 8.24
C PHE A 133 -0.83 14.14 7.10
N VAL A 134 -1.93 14.87 6.99
CA VAL A 134 -2.12 15.87 5.93
C VAL A 134 -2.39 17.21 6.57
N GLU A 135 -1.47 18.13 6.34
CA GLU A 135 -1.64 19.54 6.70
C GLU A 135 -2.07 20.32 5.45
N GLN A 136 -3.01 21.20 5.63
CA GLN A 136 -3.43 22.12 4.58
C GLN A 136 -3.30 23.57 5.07
N GLU A 137 -2.75 24.40 4.21
CA GLU A 137 -2.69 25.82 4.46
C GLU A 137 -4.11 26.41 4.40
N ARG A 138 -4.51 27.02 5.50
CA ARG A 138 -5.82 27.69 5.65
C ARG A 138 -5.59 29.18 5.90
N SER A 139 -6.33 30.02 5.20
CA SER A 139 -6.36 31.45 5.55
C SER A 139 -7.02 31.64 6.90
N LEU A 140 -6.37 32.39 7.78
CA LEU A 140 -6.92 32.76 9.07
C LEU A 140 -8.03 33.81 8.87
N GLY A 141 -9.16 33.61 9.53
CA GLY A 141 -10.22 34.61 9.61
C GLY A 141 -9.79 35.82 10.44
N ASP A 142 -10.47 36.96 10.23
CA ASP A 142 -10.14 38.19 10.94
C ASP A 142 -10.24 38.03 12.48
N THR A 143 -11.23 37.26 12.96
CA THR A 143 -11.40 36.98 14.40
C THR A 143 -10.25 36.15 14.96
N GLU A 144 -9.83 35.09 14.25
CA GLU A 144 -8.70 34.24 14.69
C GLU A 144 -7.37 35.00 14.69
N ARG A 145 -7.18 35.88 13.71
CA ARG A 145 -6.00 36.76 13.68
C ARG A 145 -5.99 37.74 14.85
N GLN A 146 -7.16 38.23 15.24
CA GLN A 146 -7.31 39.13 16.36
C GLN A 146 -7.03 38.42 17.69
N GLU A 147 -7.53 37.20 17.88
CA GLU A 147 -7.23 36.37 19.04
C GLU A 147 -5.72 36.09 19.16
N LEU A 148 -5.08 35.69 18.06
CA LEU A 148 -3.61 35.48 18.03
C LEU A 148 -2.82 36.77 18.33
N ALA A 149 -3.34 37.94 17.91
CA ALA A 149 -2.73 39.22 18.23
C ALA A 149 -2.83 39.51 19.73
N GLU A 150 -4.00 39.31 20.32
CA GLU A 150 -4.23 39.53 21.76
C GLU A 150 -3.36 38.59 22.60
N ASP A 151 -3.22 37.32 22.23
CA ASP A 151 -2.35 36.35 22.91
C ASP A 151 -0.87 36.76 22.81
N ALA A 152 -0.41 37.14 21.61
CA ALA A 152 0.96 37.59 21.39
C ALA A 152 1.30 38.88 22.20
N MET A 153 0.35 39.81 22.24
CA MET A 153 0.47 41.02 23.07
C MET A 153 0.52 40.69 24.56
N PHE A 154 -0.30 39.73 25.00
CA PHE A 154 -0.31 39.28 26.39
C PHE A 154 1.03 38.66 26.79
N GLU A 155 1.55 37.75 25.93
CA GLU A 155 2.86 37.12 26.17
C GLU A 155 4.02 38.14 26.14
N ALA A 156 4.01 39.09 25.20
CA ALA A 156 5.00 40.15 25.13
C ALA A 156 4.97 41.03 26.41
N ASN A 157 3.80 41.38 26.89
CA ASN A 157 3.64 42.18 28.12
C ASN A 157 4.09 41.41 29.36
N LEU A 158 3.78 40.10 29.44
CA LEU A 158 4.24 39.24 30.53
C LEU A 158 5.77 39.13 30.53
N PHE A 159 6.38 38.89 29.36
CA PHE A 159 7.83 38.83 29.21
C PHE A 159 8.52 40.16 29.60
N GLY A 160 7.94 41.31 29.20
CA GLY A 160 8.44 42.64 29.56
C GLY A 160 8.35 42.93 31.07
N ALA A 161 7.30 42.40 31.73
CA ALA A 161 7.15 42.53 33.17
C ALA A 161 8.16 41.64 33.92
N GLU A 162 8.51 40.48 33.42
CA GLU A 162 9.52 39.59 34.00
C GLU A 162 10.95 40.02 33.71
N ASN A 163 11.15 40.74 32.59
CA ASN A 163 12.49 41.20 32.11
C ASN A 163 12.51 42.70 31.83
N PRO A 164 12.48 43.58 32.86
CA PRO A 164 12.39 45.02 32.63
C PRO A 164 13.53 45.63 31.83
N GLU A 165 14.71 45.01 31.85
CA GLU A 165 15.88 45.45 31.09
C GLU A 165 15.74 45.27 29.57
N LEU A 166 14.91 44.31 29.14
CA LEU A 166 14.62 43.97 27.78
C LEU A 166 13.32 44.59 27.25
N ALA A 167 12.50 45.15 28.13
CA ALA A 167 11.16 45.67 27.77
C ALA A 167 11.21 46.78 26.69
N GLY A 168 12.29 47.57 26.63
CA GLY A 168 12.46 48.62 25.62
C GLY A 168 12.79 48.12 24.20
N GLY A 169 13.06 46.84 24.03
CA GLY A 169 13.33 46.20 22.74
C GLY A 169 12.17 45.30 22.24
N LEU A 170 11.07 45.23 22.94
CA LEU A 170 9.90 44.47 22.50
C LEU A 170 9.16 45.19 21.37
N PRO A 171 8.63 44.42 20.39
CA PRO A 171 7.86 45.00 19.29
C PRO A 171 6.59 45.68 19.81
N SER A 172 6.16 46.73 19.16
CA SER A 172 4.91 47.42 19.44
C SER A 172 3.68 46.56 19.09
N ASP A 173 2.52 46.87 19.63
CA ASP A 173 1.26 46.16 19.34
C ASP A 173 0.92 46.16 17.86
N GLU A 174 1.27 47.23 17.13
CA GLU A 174 1.07 47.31 15.67
C GLU A 174 2.07 46.40 14.92
N GLU A 175 3.31 46.29 15.37
CA GLU A 175 4.31 45.38 14.80
C GLU A 175 3.97 43.91 15.09
N LEU A 176 3.50 43.60 16.30
CA LEU A 176 3.04 42.28 16.65
C LEU A 176 1.86 41.85 15.78
N THR A 177 0.89 42.73 15.57
CA THR A 177 -0.28 42.46 14.69
C THR A 177 0.15 42.26 13.22
N ALA A 178 1.16 43.00 12.76
CA ALA A 178 1.69 42.87 11.40
C ALA A 178 2.51 41.59 11.20
N MET A 179 3.07 41.01 12.28
CA MET A 179 3.83 39.75 12.23
C MET A 179 2.96 38.51 12.18
N ILE A 180 1.65 38.62 12.50
CA ILE A 180 0.74 37.48 12.46
C ILE A 180 0.57 37.02 11.03
N PRO A 181 0.80 35.73 10.73
CA PRO A 181 0.66 35.19 9.39
C PRO A 181 -0.80 35.28 8.92
N GLN A 182 -0.99 35.47 7.64
CA GLN A 182 -2.33 35.46 7.01
C GLN A 182 -2.89 34.05 6.88
N THR A 183 -2.01 33.05 6.95
CA THR A 183 -2.35 31.64 6.78
C THR A 183 -1.77 30.83 7.94
N SER A 184 -2.49 29.79 8.35
CA SER A 184 -1.99 28.79 9.30
C SER A 184 -2.08 27.41 8.70
N MET A 185 -1.20 26.52 9.15
CA MET A 185 -1.29 25.11 8.82
C MET A 185 -2.37 24.45 9.70
N SER A 186 -3.41 23.90 9.09
CA SER A 186 -4.42 23.12 9.82
C SER A 186 -4.26 21.65 9.45
N VAL A 187 -4.28 20.79 10.46
CA VAL A 187 -4.28 19.34 10.25
C VAL A 187 -5.64 18.92 9.72
N VAL A 188 -5.68 18.39 8.52
CA VAL A 188 -6.90 17.91 7.84
C VAL A 188 -7.10 16.43 8.11
N GLU A 189 -6.02 15.66 8.06
CA GLU A 189 -6.03 14.23 8.37
C GLU A 189 -4.89 13.89 9.32
N ASP A 190 -5.22 13.19 10.39
CA ASP A 190 -4.27 12.66 11.37
C ASP A 190 -4.81 11.31 11.85
N GLN A 191 -4.68 10.29 10.98
CA GLN A 191 -5.30 9.00 11.25
C GLN A 191 -4.49 7.83 10.66
N PRO A 192 -4.53 6.66 11.34
CA PRO A 192 -3.95 5.45 10.79
C PRO A 192 -4.76 4.95 9.61
N PHE A 193 -4.08 4.32 8.66
CA PHE A 193 -4.73 3.62 7.55
C PHE A 193 -4.24 2.19 7.43
N VAL A 194 -5.11 1.34 6.91
CA VAL A 194 -4.79 -0.02 6.46
C VAL A 194 -5.35 -0.19 5.06
N GLU A 195 -4.49 -0.56 4.14
CA GLU A 195 -4.84 -0.77 2.73
C GLU A 195 -4.50 -2.19 2.31
N ARG A 196 -5.41 -2.82 1.54
CA ARG A 196 -5.14 -4.11 0.89
C ARG A 196 -4.39 -3.87 -0.40
N ILE A 197 -3.26 -4.55 -0.56
CA ILE A 197 -2.49 -4.53 -1.80
C ILE A 197 -2.72 -5.84 -2.56
N SER A 198 -2.86 -5.73 -3.88
CA SER A 198 -2.95 -6.92 -4.72
C SER A 198 -1.64 -7.72 -4.70
N PRO A 199 -1.67 -9.06 -4.57
CA PRO A 199 -0.50 -9.91 -4.73
C PRO A 199 0.29 -9.66 -6.01
N PHE A 200 -0.38 -9.30 -7.09
CA PHE A 200 0.24 -8.97 -8.38
C PHE A 200 1.02 -7.65 -8.39
N ASP A 201 0.75 -6.77 -7.42
CA ASP A 201 1.37 -5.44 -7.31
C ASP A 201 2.53 -5.39 -6.33
N MET A 202 2.84 -6.53 -5.68
CA MET A 202 3.99 -6.66 -4.78
C MET A 202 5.18 -7.28 -5.49
N PHE A 203 6.34 -6.68 -5.29
CA PHE A 203 7.63 -7.14 -5.80
C PHE A 203 8.58 -7.35 -4.63
N VAL A 204 9.18 -8.51 -4.57
CA VAL A 204 10.07 -8.91 -3.47
C VAL A 204 11.43 -9.29 -3.98
N ASP A 205 12.40 -9.31 -3.10
CA ASP A 205 13.74 -9.78 -3.39
C ASP A 205 13.70 -11.27 -3.77
N PRO A 206 14.11 -11.66 -5.01
CA PRO A 206 14.10 -13.06 -5.44
C PRO A 206 15.02 -13.98 -4.64
N GLU A 207 16.00 -13.42 -3.90
CA GLU A 207 16.92 -14.19 -3.05
C GLU A 207 16.32 -14.47 -1.66
N ALA A 208 15.20 -13.86 -1.31
CA ALA A 208 14.57 -14.01 0.00
C ALA A 208 13.66 -15.24 0.06
N THR A 209 13.70 -15.96 1.17
CA THR A 209 12.78 -17.06 1.49
C THR A 209 11.65 -16.64 2.41
N CYS A 210 11.82 -15.52 3.12
CA CYS A 210 10.80 -14.93 3.99
C CYS A 210 10.94 -13.40 4.05
N MET A 211 9.99 -12.74 4.71
CA MET A 211 9.99 -11.28 4.87
C MET A 211 11.20 -10.75 5.65
N ALA A 212 11.73 -11.56 6.57
CA ALA A 212 12.90 -11.17 7.40
C ALA A 212 14.20 -11.14 6.59
N ASP A 213 14.32 -11.98 5.57
CA ASP A 213 15.51 -12.08 4.73
C ASP A 213 15.51 -11.07 3.57
N ALA A 214 14.34 -10.50 3.26
CA ALA A 214 14.18 -9.60 2.14
C ALA A 214 15.02 -8.32 2.32
N LYS A 215 15.94 -8.07 1.41
CA LYS A 215 16.78 -6.86 1.41
C LYS A 215 16.03 -5.64 0.90
N TRP A 216 14.98 -5.88 0.12
CA TRP A 216 14.12 -4.84 -0.44
C TRP A 216 12.73 -5.37 -0.80
N ILE A 217 11.75 -4.48 -0.82
CA ILE A 217 10.36 -4.74 -1.24
C ILE A 217 9.91 -3.56 -2.08
N GLY A 218 9.11 -3.84 -3.11
CA GLY A 218 8.49 -2.83 -3.96
C GLY A 218 6.98 -3.02 -4.08
N GLN A 219 6.27 -1.92 -4.15
CA GLN A 219 4.83 -1.89 -4.45
C GLN A 219 4.62 -1.15 -5.75
N ARG A 220 3.85 -1.73 -6.68
CA ARG A 220 3.35 -1.05 -7.86
C ARG A 220 2.04 -0.33 -7.53
N VAL A 221 1.95 0.93 -7.87
CA VAL A 221 0.75 1.76 -7.77
C VAL A 221 0.41 2.27 -9.16
N ILE A 222 -0.78 1.95 -9.65
CA ILE A 222 -1.25 2.41 -10.96
C ILE A 222 -2.06 3.68 -10.77
N ARG A 223 -1.61 4.78 -11.40
CA ARG A 223 -2.25 6.10 -11.32
C ARG A 223 -2.63 6.61 -12.71
N ARG A 224 -3.58 7.52 -12.78
CA ARG A 224 -3.81 8.29 -14.01
C ARG A 224 -2.58 9.14 -14.31
N LEU A 225 -2.21 9.22 -15.58
CA LEU A 225 -1.00 9.92 -16.00
C LEU A 225 -1.06 11.41 -15.67
N GLU A 226 -2.23 12.04 -15.85
CA GLU A 226 -2.46 13.45 -15.52
C GLU A 226 -2.26 13.74 -14.03
N ASP A 227 -2.84 12.89 -13.16
CA ASP A 227 -2.70 13.02 -11.71
C ASP A 227 -1.24 12.89 -11.28
N ALA A 228 -0.51 11.93 -11.88
CA ALA A 228 0.90 11.73 -11.60
C ALA A 228 1.77 12.89 -12.10
N LYS A 229 1.43 13.52 -13.24
CA LYS A 229 2.14 14.70 -13.78
C LYS A 229 1.89 15.97 -12.97
N THR A 230 0.77 16.07 -12.28
CA THR A 230 0.42 17.24 -11.46
C THR A 230 0.84 17.11 -10.00
N ASP A 231 1.16 15.90 -9.54
CA ASP A 231 1.52 15.62 -8.14
C ASP A 231 2.77 16.40 -7.72
N LYS A 232 2.61 17.29 -6.73
CA LYS A 232 3.69 18.15 -6.22
C LYS A 232 4.75 17.37 -5.43
N ASN A 233 4.43 16.18 -4.94
CA ASN A 233 5.37 15.32 -4.22
C ASN A 233 6.44 14.72 -5.14
N TYR A 234 6.19 14.72 -6.46
CA TYR A 234 7.14 14.22 -7.44
C TYR A 234 8.00 15.33 -8.01
N LYS A 235 9.26 15.02 -8.31
CA LYS A 235 10.20 15.95 -8.96
C LYS A 235 9.61 16.49 -10.27
N PRO A 236 9.67 17.82 -10.49
CA PRO A 236 9.12 18.42 -11.71
C PRO A 236 9.74 17.92 -13.01
N SER A 237 11.04 17.59 -13.01
CA SER A 237 11.75 17.05 -14.17
C SER A 237 11.27 15.63 -14.51
N ALA A 238 11.16 14.76 -13.50
CA ALA A 238 10.78 13.37 -13.66
C ALA A 238 9.29 13.22 -14.03
N ARG A 239 8.39 13.91 -13.32
CA ARG A 239 6.94 13.78 -13.54
C ARG A 239 6.49 14.25 -14.93
N LYS A 240 7.15 15.25 -15.52
CA LYS A 240 6.85 15.74 -16.88
C LYS A 240 7.19 14.74 -17.98
N ARG A 241 8.14 13.82 -17.71
CA ARG A 241 8.60 12.80 -18.66
C ARG A 241 7.83 11.49 -18.54
N LEU A 242 6.89 11.36 -17.57
CA LEU A 242 6.08 10.18 -17.44
C LEU A 242 5.27 9.91 -18.70
N THR A 243 5.26 8.66 -19.12
CA THR A 243 4.50 8.13 -20.26
C THR A 243 3.55 7.04 -19.78
N ALA A 244 2.44 6.87 -20.48
CA ALA A 244 1.49 5.80 -20.19
C ALA A 244 2.15 4.44 -20.46
N ASP A 245 2.16 3.55 -19.46
CA ASP A 245 2.79 2.24 -19.52
C ASP A 245 2.02 1.14 -18.77
N ALA A 246 0.88 1.45 -18.18
CA ALA A 246 0.16 0.55 -17.31
C ALA A 246 -1.30 0.37 -17.68
N MET A 247 -1.79 -0.86 -17.52
CA MET A 247 -3.20 -1.22 -17.54
C MET A 247 -3.73 -1.47 -16.13
N LEU A 248 -4.99 -1.13 -15.86
CA LEU A 248 -5.58 -1.17 -14.52
C LEU A 248 -5.73 -2.56 -13.94
N TYR A 249 -5.85 -3.59 -14.78
CA TYR A 249 -6.04 -4.97 -14.32
C TYR A 249 -5.55 -6.01 -15.34
N PRO A 250 -5.09 -7.17 -14.83
CA PRO A 250 -4.93 -8.36 -15.67
C PRO A 250 -6.25 -8.88 -16.27
N MET A 251 -7.38 -8.24 -15.96
CA MET A 251 -8.71 -8.59 -16.47
C MET A 251 -8.82 -8.51 -18.00
N TYR A 252 -7.99 -7.72 -18.64
CA TYR A 252 -8.00 -7.53 -20.09
C TYR A 252 -7.07 -8.48 -20.87
N GLU A 253 -6.49 -9.49 -20.20
CA GLU A 253 -5.67 -10.51 -20.89
C GLU A 253 -6.46 -11.35 -21.90
N SER A 254 -7.79 -11.35 -21.77
CA SER A 254 -8.68 -11.98 -22.75
C SER A 254 -9.06 -11.06 -23.92
N SER A 255 -8.67 -9.79 -23.87
CA SER A 255 -8.91 -8.84 -24.95
C SER A 255 -7.90 -9.03 -26.05
N SER A 256 -8.29 -8.75 -27.30
CA SER A 256 -7.34 -8.71 -28.40
C SER A 256 -6.24 -7.66 -28.14
N ARG A 257 -5.10 -7.80 -28.80
CA ARG A 257 -4.02 -6.82 -28.69
C ARG A 257 -4.49 -5.42 -29.07
N GLN A 258 -5.38 -5.33 -30.07
CA GLN A 258 -5.94 -4.08 -30.58
C GLN A 258 -6.84 -3.40 -29.55
N GLU A 259 -7.76 -4.16 -28.87
CA GLU A 259 -8.60 -3.63 -27.80
C GLU A 259 -7.76 -3.13 -26.61
N ARG A 260 -6.62 -3.80 -26.32
CA ARG A 260 -5.70 -3.36 -25.27
C ARG A 260 -4.99 -2.05 -25.62
N GLU A 261 -4.57 -1.91 -26.86
CA GLU A 261 -3.93 -0.68 -27.36
C GLU A 261 -4.92 0.49 -27.39
N GLU A 262 -6.17 0.27 -27.82
CA GLU A 262 -7.24 1.27 -27.78
C GLU A 262 -7.55 1.70 -26.33
N PHE A 263 -7.65 0.75 -25.39
CA PHE A 263 -7.91 1.06 -24.00
C PHE A 263 -6.77 1.84 -23.33
N LEU A 264 -5.52 1.54 -23.67
CA LEU A 264 -4.35 2.31 -23.20
C LEU A 264 -4.35 3.75 -23.71
N MET A 265 -4.92 3.99 -24.90
CA MET A 265 -5.06 5.34 -25.46
C MET A 265 -6.21 6.14 -24.86
N GLU A 266 -7.30 5.46 -24.43
CA GLU A 266 -8.44 6.13 -23.82
C GLU A 266 -8.21 6.50 -22.35
N GLU A 267 -7.53 5.63 -21.59
CA GLU A 267 -7.19 5.86 -20.19
C GLU A 267 -5.68 5.80 -19.97
N GLU A 268 -4.99 6.90 -20.22
CA GLU A 268 -3.56 7.00 -19.96
C GLU A 268 -3.24 6.77 -18.48
N ARG A 269 -2.58 5.64 -18.19
CA ARG A 269 -2.17 5.25 -16.85
C ARG A 269 -0.68 4.96 -16.79
N VAL A 270 -0.09 5.23 -15.65
CA VAL A 270 1.34 5.01 -15.39
C VAL A 270 1.51 4.11 -14.17
N ALA A 271 2.46 3.16 -14.28
CA ALA A 271 2.91 2.35 -13.15
C ALA A 271 4.01 3.09 -12.39
N ILE A 272 3.74 3.38 -11.14
CA ILE A 272 4.67 3.99 -10.21
C ILE A 272 5.04 2.94 -9.18
N TYR A 273 6.33 2.86 -8.86
CA TYR A 273 6.87 1.87 -7.94
C TYR A 273 7.42 2.57 -6.71
N GLU A 274 6.80 2.29 -5.58
CA GLU A 274 7.37 2.60 -4.27
C GLU A 274 8.37 1.50 -3.92
N TYR A 275 9.61 1.87 -3.74
CA TYR A 275 10.71 0.95 -3.46
C TYR A 275 11.27 1.19 -2.07
N TYR A 276 11.26 0.16 -1.26
CA TYR A 276 11.72 0.14 0.13
C TYR A 276 13.00 -0.68 0.21
N ASP A 277 14.13 -0.02 0.35
CA ASP A 277 15.44 -0.67 0.55
C ASP A 277 15.64 -0.89 2.05
N ILE A 278 15.32 -2.11 2.50
CA ILE A 278 15.39 -2.49 3.92
C ILE A 278 16.85 -2.51 4.38
N ALA A 279 17.75 -2.99 3.52
CA ALA A 279 19.18 -3.07 3.84
C ALA A 279 19.84 -1.70 4.08
N ASN A 280 19.37 -0.66 3.35
CA ASN A 280 19.89 0.70 3.49
C ASN A 280 18.96 1.63 4.28
N ASN A 281 17.84 1.12 4.75
CA ASN A 281 16.81 1.87 5.49
C ASN A 281 16.34 3.14 4.73
N THR A 282 16.03 2.97 3.44
CA THR A 282 15.59 4.08 2.58
C THR A 282 14.36 3.71 1.76
N MET A 283 13.55 4.71 1.45
CA MET A 283 12.42 4.62 0.54
C MET A 283 12.65 5.53 -0.67
N SER A 284 12.24 5.10 -1.84
CA SER A 284 12.26 5.91 -3.07
C SER A 284 11.05 5.61 -3.94
N VAL A 285 10.72 6.53 -4.84
CA VAL A 285 9.63 6.33 -5.81
C VAL A 285 10.18 6.47 -7.21
N SER A 286 9.83 5.52 -8.07
CA SER A 286 10.37 5.41 -9.42
C SER A 286 9.29 4.97 -10.43
N SER A 287 9.54 5.22 -11.72
CA SER A 287 8.84 4.59 -12.84
C SER A 287 9.83 3.72 -13.62
N LEU A 288 9.36 2.65 -14.28
CA LEU A 288 10.22 1.80 -15.11
C LEU A 288 10.54 2.44 -16.48
N THR A 289 9.77 3.43 -16.89
CA THR A 289 9.95 4.18 -18.15
C THR A 289 10.74 5.47 -17.97
N GLY A 290 10.90 5.94 -16.73
CA GLY A 290 11.64 7.18 -16.42
C GLY A 290 13.14 6.98 -16.33
N ASP A 291 13.90 8.07 -16.50
CA ASP A 291 15.37 8.09 -16.41
C ASP A 291 15.88 8.50 -15.02
N GLU A 292 14.98 8.97 -14.15
CA GLU A 292 15.30 9.46 -12.81
C GLU A 292 14.20 9.12 -11.81
N PHE A 293 14.53 9.17 -10.52
CA PHE A 293 13.55 8.98 -9.46
C PHE A 293 12.46 10.05 -9.47
N LEU A 294 11.22 9.66 -9.23
CA LEU A 294 10.11 10.58 -8.91
C LEU A 294 10.30 11.19 -7.51
N VAL A 295 10.71 10.35 -6.55
CA VAL A 295 11.16 10.77 -5.22
C VAL A 295 12.52 10.12 -4.98
N ASP A 296 13.55 10.96 -4.70
CA ASP A 296 14.88 10.46 -4.36
C ASP A 296 14.84 9.57 -3.12
N PRO A 297 15.83 8.67 -2.96
CA PRO A 297 15.96 7.91 -1.73
C PRO A 297 15.99 8.82 -0.50
N ILE A 298 14.96 8.69 0.32
CA ILE A 298 14.81 9.34 1.63
C ILE A 298 14.96 8.29 2.75
N PRO A 299 15.31 8.68 3.98
CA PRO A 299 15.26 7.78 5.12
C PRO A 299 13.87 7.14 5.23
N MET A 300 13.83 5.87 5.68
CA MET A 300 12.57 5.14 5.83
C MET A 300 11.62 5.90 6.76
N PRO A 301 10.41 6.25 6.28
CA PRO A 301 9.47 7.03 7.08
C PRO A 301 8.77 6.21 8.19
N TYR A 302 8.95 4.89 8.18
CA TYR A 302 8.30 3.97 9.10
C TYR A 302 9.28 3.50 10.18
N ALA A 303 8.87 3.54 11.45
CA ALA A 303 9.72 3.21 12.60
C ALA A 303 10.20 1.75 12.59
N TYR A 304 9.43 0.85 11.97
CA TYR A 304 9.70 -0.58 11.91
C TYR A 304 10.24 -1.07 10.55
N GLY A 305 10.77 -0.16 9.75
CA GLY A 305 11.32 -0.46 8.44
C GLY A 305 10.29 -0.30 7.33
N GLN A 306 9.70 -1.37 6.84
CA GLN A 306 8.73 -1.34 5.75
C GLN A 306 7.27 -1.43 6.25
N PRO A 307 6.26 -0.86 5.55
CA PRO A 307 4.88 -0.79 6.03
C PRO A 307 4.03 -2.02 5.73
N PHE A 308 4.61 -3.07 5.14
CA PHE A 308 3.85 -4.20 4.62
C PHE A 308 3.74 -5.33 5.63
N VAL A 309 2.55 -5.91 5.73
CA VAL A 309 2.27 -7.12 6.47
C VAL A 309 1.79 -8.18 5.49
N MET A 310 2.48 -9.32 5.44
CA MET A 310 2.11 -10.46 4.60
C MET A 310 1.35 -11.47 5.45
N LEU A 311 0.11 -11.76 5.07
CA LEU A 311 -0.62 -12.92 5.57
C LEU A 311 -0.14 -14.15 4.79
N ARG A 312 0.25 -15.21 5.50
CA ARG A 312 0.80 -16.44 4.89
C ARG A 312 -0.11 -17.62 5.25
N ASN A 313 -0.44 -18.45 4.26
CA ASN A 313 -1.29 -19.63 4.45
C ASN A 313 -0.40 -20.86 4.79
N TYR A 314 -0.24 -21.80 3.89
CA TYR A 314 0.58 -22.98 4.13
C TYR A 314 2.04 -22.68 3.74
N ASP A 315 2.91 -22.53 4.73
CA ASP A 315 4.32 -22.28 4.47
C ASP A 315 4.98 -23.48 3.78
N VAL A 316 5.70 -23.17 2.70
CA VAL A 316 6.54 -24.14 2.00
C VAL A 316 7.99 -23.77 2.29
N PRO A 317 8.77 -24.67 2.92
CA PRO A 317 10.18 -24.39 3.22
C PRO A 317 10.96 -23.99 1.96
N ASP A 318 11.87 -23.03 2.11
CA ASP A 318 12.73 -22.51 1.05
C ASP A 318 12.03 -21.71 -0.07
N TYR A 319 10.71 -21.53 0.01
CA TYR A 319 9.95 -20.71 -0.93
C TYR A 319 9.38 -19.47 -0.26
N PHE A 320 9.52 -18.32 -0.93
CA PHE A 320 8.98 -17.06 -0.42
C PHE A 320 7.44 -17.07 -0.36
N TYR A 321 6.79 -17.54 -1.41
CA TYR A 321 5.32 -17.58 -1.49
C TYR A 321 4.78 -18.90 -0.96
N PRO A 322 3.85 -18.85 0.02
CA PRO A 322 3.20 -20.03 0.56
C PRO A 322 2.13 -20.58 -0.39
N MET A 323 1.73 -21.83 -0.18
CA MET A 323 0.67 -22.48 -0.92
C MET A 323 -0.70 -22.03 -0.41
N GLY A 324 -1.69 -21.91 -1.32
CA GLY A 324 -3.09 -21.56 -1.00
C GLY A 324 -4.02 -22.78 -0.86
N ASP A 325 -5.20 -22.56 -0.26
CA ASP A 325 -6.21 -23.61 -0.14
C ASP A 325 -6.68 -24.13 -1.49
N LEU A 326 -6.83 -23.25 -2.47
CA LEU A 326 -7.31 -23.62 -3.81
C LEU A 326 -6.30 -24.46 -4.59
N GLU A 327 -5.03 -24.23 -4.40
CA GLU A 327 -3.96 -25.01 -5.02
C GLU A 327 -4.01 -26.47 -4.58
N ALA A 328 -4.28 -26.71 -3.29
CA ALA A 328 -4.40 -28.06 -2.74
C ALA A 328 -5.58 -28.86 -3.30
N ILE A 329 -6.68 -28.19 -3.68
CA ILE A 329 -7.91 -28.84 -4.16
C ILE A 329 -8.11 -28.78 -5.67
N GLU A 330 -7.23 -28.09 -6.41
CA GLU A 330 -7.38 -27.85 -7.87
C GLU A 330 -7.59 -29.13 -8.66
N SER A 331 -6.78 -30.14 -8.44
CA SER A 331 -6.86 -31.41 -9.17
C SER A 331 -8.18 -32.14 -8.94
N LEU A 332 -8.64 -32.17 -7.69
CA LEU A 332 -9.91 -32.77 -7.32
C LEU A 332 -11.11 -32.02 -7.91
N GLN A 333 -11.04 -30.68 -7.93
CA GLN A 333 -12.05 -29.83 -8.54
C GLN A 333 -12.20 -30.11 -10.04
N LEU A 334 -11.08 -30.18 -10.76
CA LEU A 334 -11.08 -30.44 -12.19
C LEU A 334 -11.56 -31.87 -12.52
N GLU A 335 -11.23 -32.86 -11.69
CA GLU A 335 -11.74 -34.25 -11.83
C GLU A 335 -13.25 -34.33 -11.63
N LEU A 336 -13.76 -33.62 -10.62
CA LEU A 336 -15.19 -33.51 -10.37
C LEU A 336 -15.94 -32.93 -11.57
N ASP A 337 -15.46 -31.85 -12.12
CA ASP A 337 -16.04 -31.15 -13.26
C ASP A 337 -16.03 -32.02 -14.51
N LYS A 338 -14.97 -32.77 -14.79
CA LYS A 338 -14.88 -33.73 -15.88
C LYS A 338 -15.88 -34.85 -15.71
N THR A 339 -15.93 -35.43 -14.51
CA THR A 339 -16.86 -36.56 -14.23
C THR A 339 -18.33 -36.12 -14.37
N ARG A 340 -18.66 -34.92 -13.88
CA ARG A 340 -20.02 -34.37 -14.04
C ARG A 340 -20.38 -34.10 -15.48
N SER A 341 -19.45 -33.54 -16.27
CA SER A 341 -19.66 -33.27 -17.69
C SER A 341 -19.79 -34.54 -18.54
N GLN A 342 -19.21 -35.68 -18.09
CA GLN A 342 -19.34 -36.98 -18.77
C GLN A 342 -20.64 -37.70 -18.43
N LEU A 343 -21.33 -37.33 -17.34
CA LEU A 343 -22.58 -37.94 -16.89
C LEU A 343 -23.83 -37.30 -17.51
N VAL A 344 -23.67 -36.19 -18.20
CA VAL A 344 -24.74 -35.47 -18.91
C VAL A 344 -24.64 -35.72 -20.40
#